data_0fe2830e9360f60b33642d9e2c19fbb9
#
_entry.id   0fe2830e9360f60b33642d9e2c19fbb9
#
_cell.length_a   1.000
_cell.length_b   1.000
_cell.length_c   1.000
_cell.angle_alpha   90.00
_cell.angle_beta   90.00
_cell.angle_gamma   90.00
#
_symmetry.space_group_name_H-M   'P 1'
#
loop_
_entity.id
_entity.type
_entity.pdbx_description
1 polymer ?
#
loop_
_entity_poly.entity_id
_entity_poly.type
_entity_poly.pdbx_seq_one_letter_code
_entity_poly.pdbx_strand_id
1 'polypeptide(L)'
;RGRQPNFVYGAAKSLVSTYLQGLRGKLRADQVHVIDIRPGLVDSPMTAHMEKGALWSSPERIASKIVQSIAKKKHTVYAPGYWRAIMFVVRLIPEVVFKRLKF
;
A
#
# COMPACT_ATOMS: atom_id res chain seq x y z
N ARG A 1 3.27 1.26 -8.40
CA ARG A 1 3.49 1.64 -9.79
C ARG A 1 3.45 3.16 -9.94
N GLY A 2 4.33 3.72 -10.76
CA GLY A 2 4.44 5.16 -10.96
C GLY A 2 3.26 5.75 -11.71
N ARG A 3 2.54 6.69 -11.10
CA ARG A 3 1.38 7.35 -11.69
C ARG A 3 1.72 8.80 -12.05
N GLN A 4 1.15 9.32 -13.15
CA GLN A 4 1.42 10.69 -13.58
C GLN A 4 1.26 11.74 -12.47
N PRO A 5 0.18 11.75 -11.66
CA PRO A 5 -0.02 12.80 -10.67
C PRO A 5 1.00 12.82 -9.54
N ASN A 6 1.67 11.69 -9.25
CA ASN A 6 2.57 11.58 -8.09
C ASN A 6 3.67 10.54 -8.28
N PHE A 7 4.34 10.55 -9.45
CA PHE A 7 5.34 9.51 -9.74
C PHE A 7 6.54 9.54 -8.80
N VAL A 8 6.95 10.69 -8.30
CA VAL A 8 8.04 10.79 -7.32
C VAL A 8 7.65 10.14 -6.01
N TYR A 9 6.43 10.42 -5.52
CA TYR A 9 5.88 9.80 -4.34
C TYR A 9 5.80 8.28 -4.50
N GLY A 10 5.31 7.81 -5.67
CA GLY A 10 5.23 6.39 -5.99
C GLY A 10 6.58 5.71 -5.99
N ALA A 11 7.61 6.36 -6.56
CA ALA A 11 8.98 5.85 -6.57
C ALA A 11 9.54 5.72 -5.15
N ALA A 12 9.31 6.73 -4.30
CA ALA A 12 9.74 6.70 -2.90
C ALA A 12 9.08 5.57 -2.12
N LYS A 13 7.78 5.34 -2.33
CA LYS A 13 7.04 4.25 -1.69
C LYS A 13 7.51 2.88 -2.17
N SER A 14 7.83 2.73 -3.45
CA SER A 14 8.40 1.49 -3.99
C SER A 14 9.77 1.19 -3.37
N LEU A 15 10.59 2.21 -3.17
CA LEU A 15 11.88 2.08 -2.51
C LEU A 15 11.71 1.52 -1.10
N VAL A 16 10.76 2.06 -0.33
CA VAL A 16 10.45 1.58 1.03
C VAL A 16 10.05 0.11 1.01
N SER A 17 9.15 -0.30 0.10
CA SER A 17 8.69 -1.69 0.02
C SER A 17 9.83 -2.65 -0.32
N THR A 18 10.71 -2.28 -1.23
CA THR A 18 11.87 -3.09 -1.59
C THR A 18 12.87 -3.18 -0.43
N TYR A 19 13.08 -2.06 0.27
CA TYR A 19 13.91 -2.03 1.46
C TYR A 19 13.38 -2.96 2.54
N LEU A 20 12.07 -2.91 2.81
CA LEU A 20 11.43 -3.76 3.81
C LEU A 20 11.52 -5.24 3.45
N GLN A 21 11.47 -5.58 2.17
CA GLN A 21 11.64 -6.95 1.71
C GLN A 21 13.05 -7.47 2.02
N GLY A 22 14.07 -6.67 1.75
CA GLY A 22 15.45 -7.01 2.10
C GLY A 22 15.67 -7.12 3.60
N LEU A 23 15.10 -6.18 4.35
CA LEU A 23 15.18 -6.17 5.81
C LEU A 23 14.53 -7.41 6.41
N ARG A 24 13.39 -7.85 5.86
CA ARG A 24 12.72 -9.08 6.28
C ARG A 24 13.65 -10.30 6.19
N GLY A 25 14.36 -10.42 5.08
CA GLY A 25 15.32 -11.50 4.89
C GLY A 25 16.48 -11.42 5.89
N LYS A 26 17.01 -10.22 6.09
CA LYS A 26 18.13 -9.99 7.00
C LYS A 26 17.79 -10.30 8.46
N LEU A 27 16.59 -9.95 8.90
CA LEU A 27 16.17 -10.09 10.30
C LEU A 27 15.49 -11.43 10.61
N ARG A 28 15.35 -12.30 9.64
CA ARG A 28 14.68 -13.59 9.83
C ARG A 28 15.35 -14.43 10.93
N ALA A 29 16.66 -14.45 10.96
CA ALA A 29 17.42 -15.22 11.95
C ALA A 29 17.23 -14.68 13.38
N ASP A 30 16.94 -13.40 13.53
CA ASP A 30 16.70 -12.75 14.82
C ASP A 30 15.23 -12.85 15.27
N GLN A 31 14.41 -13.58 14.51
CA GLN A 31 12.98 -13.76 14.78
C GLN A 31 12.19 -12.44 14.80
N VAL A 32 12.67 -11.44 14.09
CA VAL A 32 11.98 -10.16 13.90
C VAL A 32 11.10 -10.26 12.65
N HIS A 33 9.81 -9.97 12.81
CA HIS A 33 8.84 -10.03 11.72
C HIS A 33 8.62 -8.63 11.15
N VAL A 34 8.82 -8.50 9.84
CA VAL A 34 8.65 -7.24 9.11
C VAL A 34 7.36 -7.30 8.30
N ILE A 35 6.48 -6.33 8.50
CA ILE A 35 5.20 -6.24 7.79
C ILE A 35 5.18 -4.95 6.96
N ASP A 36 4.92 -5.08 5.67
CA ASP A 36 4.71 -3.95 4.77
C ASP A 36 3.20 -3.66 4.67
N ILE A 37 2.77 -2.56 5.25
CA ILE A 37 1.36 -2.13 5.22
C ILE A 37 1.16 -1.20 4.03
N ARG A 38 0.24 -1.57 3.15
CA ARG A 38 -0.11 -0.79 1.97
C ARG A 38 -1.56 -0.32 2.09
N PRO A 39 -1.80 0.81 2.74
CA PRO A 39 -3.15 1.33 2.88
C PRO A 39 -3.67 1.85 1.53
N GLY A 40 -4.97 1.77 1.35
CA GLY A 40 -5.64 2.41 0.23
C GLY A 40 -5.95 3.87 0.56
N LEU A 41 -7.14 4.31 0.17
CA LEU A 41 -7.60 5.68 0.46
C LEU A 41 -8.03 5.78 1.91
N VAL A 42 -7.35 6.60 2.69
CA VAL A 42 -7.60 6.76 4.12
C VAL A 42 -8.01 8.21 4.39
N ASP A 43 -9.11 8.37 5.13
CA ASP A 43 -9.58 9.68 5.56
C ASP A 43 -8.69 10.17 6.72
N SER A 44 -7.81 11.11 6.42
CA SER A 44 -6.85 11.66 7.37
C SER A 44 -6.61 13.15 7.09
N PRO A 45 -5.94 13.89 7.97
CA PRO A 45 -5.58 15.29 7.71
C PRO A 45 -4.80 15.50 6.42
N MET A 46 -3.96 14.56 6.02
CA MET A 46 -3.19 14.64 4.78
C MET A 46 -4.08 14.64 3.53
N THR A 47 -5.26 14.03 3.60
CA THR A 47 -6.22 13.92 2.49
C THR A 47 -7.47 14.77 2.70
N ALA A 48 -7.46 15.70 3.65
CA ALA A 48 -8.65 16.50 4.01
C ALA A 48 -9.22 17.31 2.84
N HIS A 49 -8.36 17.69 1.87
CA HIS A 49 -8.76 18.47 0.70
C HIS A 49 -9.40 17.63 -0.41
N MET A 50 -9.43 16.31 -0.29
CA MET A 50 -9.93 15.41 -1.33
C MET A 50 -11.37 15.00 -1.05
N GLU A 51 -12.17 14.82 -2.12
CA GLU A 51 -13.50 14.23 -2.00
C GLU A 51 -13.38 12.75 -1.64
N LYS A 52 -14.23 12.30 -0.73
CA LYS A 52 -14.20 10.94 -0.22
C LYS A 52 -15.39 10.15 -0.71
N GLY A 53 -15.13 8.96 -1.23
CA GLY A 53 -16.14 8.06 -1.77
C GLY A 53 -16.16 6.70 -1.06
N ALA A 54 -16.79 5.72 -1.70
CA ALA A 54 -16.96 4.37 -1.13
C ALA A 54 -15.67 3.62 -0.85
N LEU A 55 -14.58 3.95 -1.57
CA LEU A 55 -13.29 3.27 -1.40
C LEU A 55 -12.46 3.83 -0.24
N TRP A 56 -12.92 4.90 0.39
CA TRP A 56 -12.22 5.53 1.50
C TRP A 56 -12.48 4.79 2.81
N SER A 57 -11.48 4.73 3.66
CA SER A 57 -11.56 4.06 4.97
C SER A 57 -11.17 5.00 6.09
N SER A 58 -11.73 4.76 7.29
CA SER A 58 -11.33 5.49 8.48
C SER A 58 -9.96 5.01 8.98
N PRO A 59 -9.21 5.89 9.68
CA PRO A 59 -7.96 5.46 10.33
C PRO A 59 -8.15 4.27 11.29
N GLU A 60 -9.27 4.23 12.00
CA GLU A 60 -9.58 3.17 12.95
C GLU A 60 -9.71 1.81 12.27
N ARG A 61 -10.33 1.76 11.09
CA ARG A 61 -10.47 0.55 10.30
C ARG A 61 -9.11 0.03 9.83
N ILE A 62 -8.24 0.94 9.38
CA ILE A 62 -6.88 0.61 8.96
C ILE A 62 -6.07 0.11 10.15
N ALA A 63 -6.16 0.78 11.30
CA ALA A 63 -5.47 0.37 12.52
C ALA A 63 -5.87 -1.04 12.97
N SER A 64 -7.17 -1.34 12.93
CA SER A 64 -7.69 -2.68 13.27
C SER A 64 -7.08 -3.76 12.36
N LYS A 65 -6.99 -3.47 11.05
CA LYS A 65 -6.37 -4.38 10.08
C LYS A 65 -4.89 -4.60 10.37
N ILE A 66 -4.17 -3.56 10.76
CA ILE A 66 -2.75 -3.65 11.13
C ILE A 66 -2.58 -4.58 12.32
N VAL A 67 -3.37 -4.40 13.38
CA VAL A 67 -3.30 -5.23 14.59
C VAL A 67 -3.58 -6.70 14.26
N GLN A 68 -4.61 -6.97 13.44
CA GLN A 68 -4.91 -8.33 13.00
C GLN A 68 -3.75 -8.95 12.21
N SER A 69 -3.09 -8.15 11.39
CA SER A 69 -1.97 -8.60 10.55
C SER A 69 -0.75 -8.96 11.37
N ILE A 70 -0.49 -8.26 12.47
CA ILE A 70 0.57 -8.58 13.42
C ILE A 70 0.32 -9.96 14.02
N ALA A 71 -0.89 -10.21 14.48
CA ALA A 71 -1.27 -11.49 15.07
C ALA A 71 -1.14 -12.65 14.08
N LYS A 72 -1.43 -12.43 12.81
CA LYS A 72 -1.37 -13.43 11.75
C LYS A 72 0.01 -13.54 11.10
N LYS A 73 0.98 -12.73 11.49
CA LYS A 73 2.35 -12.70 10.95
C LYS A 73 2.38 -12.57 9.43
N LYS A 74 1.58 -11.69 8.87
CA LYS A 74 1.56 -11.43 7.43
C LYS A 74 2.78 -10.63 6.99
N HIS A 75 3.18 -10.75 5.74
CA HIS A 75 4.34 -10.03 5.18
C HIS A 75 3.96 -8.73 4.50
N THR A 76 2.98 -8.78 3.62
CA THR A 76 2.45 -7.61 2.92
C THR A 76 0.95 -7.55 3.13
N VAL A 77 0.44 -6.39 3.52
CA VAL A 77 -0.97 -6.23 3.86
C VAL A 77 -1.55 -5.03 3.12
N TYR A 78 -2.59 -5.26 2.33
CA TYR A 78 -3.42 -4.20 1.77
C TYR A 78 -4.56 -3.92 2.73
N ALA A 79 -4.70 -2.68 3.12
CA ALA A 79 -5.71 -2.27 4.10
C ALA A 79 -6.58 -1.14 3.54
N PRO A 80 -7.86 -1.36 3.23
CA PRO A 80 -8.59 -2.64 3.34
C PRO A 80 -8.12 -3.70 2.33
N GLY A 81 -8.50 -4.96 2.58
CA GLY A 81 -8.04 -6.10 1.79
C GLY A 81 -8.42 -6.07 0.31
N TYR A 82 -9.54 -5.41 -0.05
CA TYR A 82 -9.96 -5.31 -1.46
C TYR A 82 -8.94 -4.54 -2.33
N TRP A 83 -8.09 -3.71 -1.74
CA TRP A 83 -7.03 -3.01 -2.48
C TRP A 83 -6.02 -3.96 -3.10
N ARG A 84 -5.89 -5.16 -2.56
CA ARG A 84 -5.04 -6.19 -3.16
C ARG A 84 -5.48 -6.53 -4.58
N ALA A 85 -6.79 -6.71 -4.78
CA ALA A 85 -7.35 -6.99 -6.10
C ALA A 85 -7.23 -5.80 -7.04
N ILE A 86 -7.49 -4.59 -6.53
CA ILE A 86 -7.37 -3.35 -7.31
C ILE A 86 -5.92 -3.17 -7.80
N MET A 87 -4.95 -3.33 -6.93
CA MET A 87 -3.53 -3.16 -7.29
C MET A 87 -3.06 -4.26 -8.24
N PHE A 88 -3.59 -5.47 -8.12
CA PHE A 88 -3.30 -6.54 -9.07
C PHE A 88 -3.72 -6.15 -10.48
N VAL A 89 -4.94 -5.62 -10.63
CA VAL A 89 -5.45 -5.15 -11.93
C VAL A 89 -4.58 -4.01 -12.47
N VAL A 90 -4.22 -3.04 -11.61
CA VAL A 90 -3.37 -1.90 -12.01
C VAL A 90 -2.02 -2.37 -12.55
N ARG A 91 -1.42 -3.39 -11.94
CA ARG A 91 -0.13 -3.94 -12.38
C ARG A 91 -0.21 -4.66 -13.73
N LEU A 92 -1.38 -5.14 -14.10
CA LEU A 92 -1.59 -5.84 -15.37
C LEU A 92 -1.83 -4.89 -16.54
N ILE A 93 -2.06 -3.60 -16.30
CA ILE A 93 -2.30 -2.62 -17.37
C ILE A 93 -1.02 -2.48 -18.21
N PRO A 94 -1.09 -2.69 -19.57
CA PRO A 94 0.06 -2.49 -20.42
C PRO A 94 0.60 -1.05 -20.33
N GLU A 95 1.90 -0.89 -20.43
CA GLU A 95 2.54 0.42 -20.31
C GLU A 95 2.00 1.43 -21.33
N VAL A 96 1.69 0.97 -22.55
CA VAL A 96 1.13 1.82 -23.60
C VAL A 96 -0.17 2.47 -23.17
N VAL A 97 -1.01 1.75 -22.42
CA VAL A 97 -2.28 2.25 -21.89
C VAL A 97 -2.02 3.03 -20.59
N PHE A 98 -1.19 2.49 -19.71
CA PHE A 98 -0.93 3.06 -18.40
C PHE A 98 -0.37 4.48 -18.46
N LYS A 99 0.56 4.73 -19.38
CA LYS A 99 1.17 6.06 -19.55
C LYS A 99 0.18 7.15 -19.93
N ARG A 100 -0.99 6.78 -20.46
CA ARG A 100 -2.05 7.71 -20.84
C ARG A 100 -3.04 7.99 -19.71
N LEU A 101 -2.98 7.22 -18.63
CA LEU A 101 -3.87 7.37 -17.50
C LEU A 101 -3.36 8.45 -16.55
N LYS A 102 -4.29 9.25 -16.04
CA LYS A 102 -4.00 10.39 -15.15
C LYS A 102 -4.61 10.19 -13.75
N PHE A 103 -4.51 8.99 -13.21
CA PHE A 103 -5.11 8.69 -11.90
C PHE A 103 -4.10 8.62 -10.75
#